data_fdef5d618f7809f45d6628988efff8b1
#
_entry.id   fdef5d618f7809f45d6628988efff8b1
#
_cell.length_a   1.000
_cell.length_b   1.000
_cell.length_c   1.000
_cell.angle_alpha   90.00
_cell.angle_beta   90.00
_cell.angle_gamma   90.00
#
_symmetry.space_group_name_H-M   'P 1'
#
loop_
_entity.id
_entity.type
_entity.pdbx_description
1 polymer ?
#
loop_
_entity_poly.entity_id
_entity_poly.type
_entity_poly.pdbx_seq_one_letter_code
_entity_poly.pdbx_strand_id
1 'polypeptide(L)'
;VLPEPYLTQALQRGHVALYSDSTYMMLGCLVVNSKVLGDAKKQEQLKQVFRIYNQAVDSLNQRGLSSCKVVLHKYYGLEASTIEKITLPKFEKATMVTEVEREKARKFLQSRGVTLSSTNLLNRKISSLLPQK
;
A
#
# COMPACT_ATOMS: atom_id res chain seq x y z
N VAL A 1 8.24 0.69 17.35
CA VAL A 1 7.25 1.04 16.32
C VAL A 1 6.45 -0.20 16.00
N LEU A 2 5.12 -0.15 16.13
CA LEU A 2 4.21 -1.26 15.84
C LEU A 2 3.23 -0.84 14.75
N PRO A 3 3.21 -1.55 13.61
CA PRO A 3 2.14 -1.39 12.62
C PRO A 3 0.88 -2.14 13.08
N GLU A 4 -0.27 -1.89 12.41
CA GLU A 4 -1.44 -2.74 12.58
C GLU A 4 -1.18 -4.16 12.02
N PRO A 5 -1.73 -5.22 12.60
CA PRO A 5 -2.65 -5.27 13.76
C PRO A 5 -1.95 -5.28 15.13
N TYR A 6 -0.63 -5.26 15.17
CA TYR A 6 0.15 -5.41 16.40
C TYR A 6 -0.05 -4.24 17.37
N LEU A 7 -0.28 -3.03 16.84
CA LEU A 7 -0.61 -1.87 17.66
C LEU A 7 -1.93 -2.11 18.42
N THR A 8 -2.98 -2.49 17.72
CA THR A 8 -4.28 -2.78 18.35
C THR A 8 -4.17 -3.88 19.40
N GLN A 9 -3.43 -4.96 19.13
CA GLN A 9 -3.21 -6.04 20.10
C GLN A 9 -2.44 -5.56 21.34
N ALA A 10 -1.44 -4.69 21.17
CA ALA A 10 -0.71 -4.12 22.30
C ALA A 10 -1.61 -3.23 23.17
N LEU A 11 -2.43 -2.39 22.55
CA LEU A 11 -3.40 -1.54 23.26
C LEU A 11 -4.43 -2.37 24.03
N GLN A 12 -4.89 -3.49 23.48
CA GLN A 12 -5.79 -4.43 24.16
C GLN A 12 -5.15 -5.09 25.40
N ARG A 13 -3.82 -5.21 25.42
CA ARG A 13 -3.04 -5.73 26.56
C ARG A 13 -2.67 -4.65 27.58
N GLY A 14 -3.24 -3.44 27.47
CA GLY A 14 -3.00 -2.34 28.39
C GLY A 14 -1.77 -1.48 28.09
N HIS A 15 -1.09 -1.67 26.96
CA HIS A 15 -0.01 -0.78 26.54
C HIS A 15 -0.58 0.57 26.06
N VAL A 16 0.20 1.62 26.15
CA VAL A 16 -0.18 2.98 25.75
C VAL A 16 0.63 3.41 24.54
N ALA A 17 -0.05 3.97 23.54
CA ALA A 17 0.63 4.59 22.41
C ALA A 17 1.13 5.98 22.84
N LEU A 18 2.45 6.18 22.83
CA LEU A 18 3.08 7.46 23.15
C LEU A 18 3.07 8.43 21.96
N TYR A 19 3.09 7.89 20.75
CA TYR A 19 3.13 8.65 19.51
C TYR A 19 2.49 7.85 18.39
N SER A 20 1.76 8.53 17.52
CA SER A 20 1.23 7.94 16.29
C SER A 20 1.61 8.83 15.11
N ASP A 21 2.28 8.24 14.12
CA ASP A 21 2.59 8.93 12.88
C ASP A 21 1.41 8.83 11.92
N SER A 22 0.47 9.75 12.06
CA SER A 22 -0.68 9.87 11.16
C SER A 22 -0.37 10.69 9.90
N THR A 23 0.78 11.37 9.88
CA THR A 23 1.15 12.32 8.82
C THR A 23 1.99 11.66 7.72
N TYR A 24 2.70 10.59 8.07
CA TYR A 24 3.57 9.86 7.14
C TYR A 24 3.02 8.47 6.88
N MET A 25 2.06 8.37 5.97
CA MET A 25 1.72 7.05 5.44
C MET A 25 2.95 6.46 4.75
N MET A 26 3.39 5.28 5.20
CA MET A 26 4.32 4.47 4.42
C MET A 26 3.61 4.09 3.12
N LEU A 27 4.02 4.75 2.04
CA LEU A 27 3.49 4.41 0.73
C LEU A 27 4.01 3.04 0.34
N GLY A 28 3.11 2.08 0.22
CA GLY A 28 3.41 0.80 -0.38
C GLY A 28 3.69 1.00 -1.88
N CYS A 29 4.78 0.45 -2.38
CA CYS A 29 5.10 0.48 -3.80
C CYS A 29 4.92 -0.89 -4.43
N LEU A 30 4.23 -0.97 -5.55
CA LEU A 30 4.26 -2.14 -6.41
C LEU A 30 5.47 -2.04 -7.35
N VAL A 31 6.41 -2.97 -7.18
CA VAL A 31 7.59 -3.05 -8.05
C VAL A 31 7.34 -4.07 -9.15
N VAL A 32 7.49 -3.66 -10.39
CA VAL A 32 7.27 -4.50 -11.57
C VAL A 32 8.58 -4.74 -12.29
N ASN A 33 8.87 -6.01 -12.62
CA ASN A 33 10.04 -6.34 -13.43
C ASN A 33 9.90 -5.74 -14.85
N SER A 34 10.93 -5.07 -15.33
CA SER A 34 10.93 -4.41 -16.65
C SER A 34 10.63 -5.36 -17.83
N LYS A 35 10.96 -6.65 -17.69
CA LYS A 35 10.63 -7.68 -18.70
C LYS A 35 9.11 -7.84 -18.90
N VAL A 36 8.30 -7.55 -17.88
CA VAL A 36 6.82 -7.57 -17.99
C VAL A 36 6.35 -6.52 -19.00
N LEU A 37 7.03 -5.38 -19.05
CA LEU A 37 6.66 -4.27 -19.94
C LEU A 37 7.03 -4.50 -21.42
N GLY A 38 7.78 -5.55 -21.73
CA GLY A 38 8.08 -5.99 -23.10
C GLY A 38 7.15 -7.09 -23.62
N ASP A 39 6.25 -7.62 -22.80
CA ASP A 39 5.39 -8.76 -23.12
C ASP A 39 3.91 -8.35 -23.04
N ALA A 40 3.21 -8.32 -24.17
CA ALA A 40 1.83 -7.88 -24.25
C ALA A 40 0.87 -8.73 -23.37
N LYS A 41 1.09 -10.05 -23.28
CA LYS A 41 0.28 -10.94 -22.44
C LYS A 41 0.46 -10.61 -20.95
N LYS A 42 1.71 -10.37 -20.53
CA LYS A 42 2.01 -9.99 -19.14
C LYS A 42 1.52 -8.59 -18.81
N GLN A 43 1.54 -7.66 -19.77
CA GLN A 43 0.93 -6.34 -19.57
C GLN A 43 -0.57 -6.45 -19.31
N GLU A 44 -1.28 -7.31 -20.05
CA GLU A 44 -2.72 -7.51 -19.83
C GLU A 44 -3.00 -8.16 -18.46
N GLN A 45 -2.18 -9.12 -18.04
CA GLN A 45 -2.25 -9.67 -16.69
C GLN A 45 -2.01 -8.60 -15.62
N LEU A 46 -1.04 -7.71 -15.82
CA LEU A 46 -0.77 -6.60 -14.88
C LEU A 46 -1.94 -5.61 -14.79
N LYS A 47 -2.61 -5.30 -15.90
CA LYS A 47 -3.85 -4.50 -15.88
C LYS A 47 -4.94 -5.15 -15.03
N GLN A 48 -5.09 -6.47 -15.12
CA GLN A 48 -6.05 -7.21 -14.28
C GLN A 48 -5.67 -7.12 -12.79
N VAL A 49 -4.39 -7.23 -12.45
CA VAL A 49 -3.91 -7.05 -11.07
C VAL A 49 -4.30 -5.66 -10.55
N PHE A 50 -4.08 -4.60 -11.32
CA PHE A 50 -4.48 -3.25 -10.91
C PHE A 50 -5.99 -3.09 -10.74
N ARG A 51 -6.80 -3.71 -11.61
CA ARG A 51 -8.26 -3.70 -11.47
C ARG A 51 -8.70 -4.38 -10.16
N ILE A 52 -8.16 -5.58 -9.89
CA ILE A 52 -8.47 -6.34 -8.67
C ILE A 52 -8.03 -5.56 -7.43
N TYR A 53 -6.84 -4.97 -7.45
CA TYR A 53 -6.37 -4.10 -6.38
C TYR A 53 -7.34 -2.94 -6.12
N ASN A 54 -7.75 -2.23 -7.16
CA ASN A 54 -8.67 -1.10 -7.03
C ASN A 54 -10.05 -1.53 -6.50
N GLN A 55 -10.56 -2.70 -6.91
CA GLN A 55 -11.80 -3.27 -6.38
C GLN A 55 -11.67 -3.62 -4.89
N ALA A 56 -10.51 -4.17 -4.48
CA ALA A 56 -10.25 -4.45 -3.07
C ALA A 56 -10.18 -3.15 -2.25
N VAL A 57 -9.53 -2.12 -2.78
CA VAL A 57 -9.48 -0.78 -2.16
C VAL A 57 -10.89 -0.19 -2.01
N ASP A 58 -11.72 -0.23 -3.04
CA ASP A 58 -13.11 0.23 -2.98
C ASP A 58 -13.90 -0.55 -1.91
N SER A 59 -13.74 -1.86 -1.88
CA SER A 59 -14.43 -2.72 -0.90
C SER A 59 -14.00 -2.39 0.54
N LEU A 60 -12.70 -2.24 0.79
CA LEU A 60 -12.17 -1.90 2.11
C LEU A 60 -12.61 -0.50 2.56
N ASN A 61 -12.58 0.49 1.67
CA ASN A 61 -12.98 1.85 1.99
C ASN A 61 -14.50 1.99 2.24
N GLN A 62 -15.32 1.16 1.59
CA GLN A 62 -16.78 1.19 1.73
C GLN A 62 -17.29 0.33 2.89
N ARG A 63 -16.73 -0.86 3.06
CA ARG A 63 -17.25 -1.88 3.98
C ARG A 63 -16.38 -2.06 5.24
N GLY A 64 -15.18 -1.50 5.24
CA GLY A 64 -14.21 -1.69 6.31
C GLY A 64 -13.71 -3.14 6.43
N LEU A 65 -12.99 -3.41 7.52
CA LEU A 65 -12.42 -4.75 7.80
C LEU A 65 -13.49 -5.81 8.10
N SER A 66 -14.69 -5.41 8.43
CA SER A 66 -15.79 -6.35 8.71
C SER A 66 -16.08 -7.27 7.51
N SER A 67 -15.89 -6.79 6.28
CA SER A 67 -16.03 -7.59 5.06
C SER A 67 -14.95 -8.66 4.87
N CYS A 68 -13.84 -8.55 5.61
CA CYS A 68 -12.67 -9.42 5.51
C CYS A 68 -12.45 -10.30 6.75
N LYS A 69 -13.37 -10.30 7.73
CA LYS A 69 -13.21 -11.02 9.00
C LYS A 69 -12.76 -12.47 8.82
N VAL A 70 -13.39 -13.21 7.93
CA VAL A 70 -13.06 -14.63 7.67
C VAL A 70 -11.63 -14.79 7.17
N VAL A 71 -11.21 -13.92 6.24
CA VAL A 71 -9.86 -13.96 5.66
C VAL A 71 -8.83 -13.59 6.72
N LEU A 72 -9.08 -12.53 7.48
CA LEU A 72 -8.18 -12.05 8.53
C LEU A 72 -8.02 -13.07 9.66
N HIS A 73 -9.11 -13.72 10.07
CA HIS A 73 -9.03 -14.80 11.04
C HIS A 73 -8.23 -16.00 10.50
N LYS A 74 -8.56 -16.47 9.28
CA LYS A 74 -7.95 -17.64 8.67
C LYS A 74 -6.44 -17.49 8.42
N TYR A 75 -6.00 -16.34 7.91
CA TYR A 75 -4.60 -16.14 7.46
C TYR A 75 -3.71 -15.42 8.46
N TYR A 76 -4.30 -14.64 9.37
CA TYR A 76 -3.56 -13.83 10.34
C TYR A 76 -3.90 -14.18 11.80
N GLY A 77 -4.85 -15.11 12.03
CA GLY A 77 -5.24 -15.52 13.38
C GLY A 77 -5.88 -14.40 14.20
N LEU A 78 -6.44 -13.38 13.54
CA LEU A 78 -7.02 -12.23 14.25
C LEU A 78 -8.42 -12.56 14.77
N GLU A 79 -8.61 -12.32 16.06
CA GLU A 79 -9.93 -12.42 16.69
C GLU A 79 -10.88 -11.29 16.25
N ALA A 80 -12.17 -11.57 16.19
CA ALA A 80 -13.20 -10.62 15.77
C ALA A 80 -13.12 -9.30 16.57
N SER A 81 -12.92 -9.41 17.89
CA SER A 81 -12.79 -8.27 18.80
C SER A 81 -11.56 -7.39 18.51
N THR A 82 -10.50 -7.96 17.97
CA THR A 82 -9.33 -7.22 17.52
C THR A 82 -9.61 -6.52 16.19
N ILE A 83 -10.21 -7.25 15.22
CA ILE A 83 -10.55 -6.71 13.90
C ILE A 83 -11.44 -5.47 13.99
N GLU A 84 -12.41 -5.48 14.90
CA GLU A 84 -13.35 -4.37 15.11
C GLU A 84 -12.70 -3.11 15.68
N LYS A 85 -11.57 -3.24 16.36
CA LYS A 85 -10.82 -2.11 16.95
C LYS A 85 -9.74 -1.52 16.05
N ILE A 86 -9.38 -2.22 14.96
CA ILE A 86 -8.38 -1.71 14.01
C ILE A 86 -8.97 -0.52 13.26
N THR A 87 -8.30 0.61 13.35
CA THR A 87 -8.62 1.79 12.55
C THR A 87 -7.80 1.78 11.26
N LEU A 88 -8.48 1.68 10.12
CA LEU A 88 -7.83 1.73 8.83
C LEU A 88 -7.74 3.17 8.31
N PRO A 89 -6.61 3.53 7.71
CA PRO A 89 -6.56 4.72 6.87
C PRO A 89 -7.42 4.53 5.62
N LYS A 90 -7.79 5.61 4.97
CA LYS A 90 -8.38 5.54 3.64
C LYS A 90 -7.31 5.09 2.65
N PHE A 91 -7.51 3.95 2.01
CA PHE A 91 -6.61 3.44 0.99
C PHE A 91 -6.82 4.15 -0.34
N GLU A 92 -5.73 4.39 -1.05
CA GLU A 92 -5.78 4.95 -2.39
C GLU A 92 -5.68 3.86 -3.46
N LYS A 93 -6.36 4.09 -4.58
CA LYS A 93 -6.25 3.24 -5.77
C LYS A 93 -4.84 3.30 -6.34
N ALA A 94 -4.48 2.27 -7.11
CA ALA A 94 -3.19 2.24 -7.79
C ALA A 94 -3.04 3.47 -8.71
N THR A 95 -2.05 4.28 -8.42
CA THR A 95 -1.70 5.49 -9.17
C THR A 95 -0.21 5.53 -9.46
N MET A 96 0.19 6.39 -10.36
CA MET A 96 1.60 6.73 -10.51
C MET A 96 2.05 7.60 -9.33
N VAL A 97 3.30 7.41 -8.93
CA VAL A 97 3.94 8.27 -7.93
C VAL A 97 3.94 9.71 -8.42
N THR A 98 3.50 10.62 -7.58
CA THR A 98 3.48 12.05 -7.88
C THR A 98 4.90 12.65 -7.89
N GLU A 99 5.06 13.80 -8.53
CA GLU A 99 6.35 14.51 -8.52
C GLU A 99 6.77 14.90 -7.11
N VAL A 100 5.81 15.28 -6.26
CA VAL A 100 6.07 15.66 -4.85
C VAL A 100 6.61 14.46 -4.05
N GLU A 101 6.00 13.29 -4.22
CA GLU A 101 6.45 12.06 -3.55
C GLU A 101 7.83 11.62 -4.05
N ARG A 102 8.07 11.72 -5.35
CA ARG A 102 9.36 11.44 -5.96
C ARG A 102 10.46 12.34 -5.42
N GLU A 103 10.19 13.63 -5.28
CA GLU A 103 11.14 14.59 -4.74
C GLU A 103 11.42 14.34 -3.25
N LYS A 104 10.40 13.99 -2.45
CA LYS A 104 10.59 13.58 -1.05
C LYS A 104 11.48 12.35 -0.95
N ALA A 105 11.23 11.33 -1.77
CA ALA A 105 12.05 10.12 -1.81
C ALA A 105 13.49 10.43 -2.21
N ARG A 106 13.70 11.28 -3.22
CA ARG A 106 15.03 11.71 -3.66
C ARG A 106 15.79 12.40 -2.54
N LYS A 107 15.18 13.36 -1.85
CA LYS A 107 15.80 14.08 -0.72
C LYS A 107 16.16 13.12 0.43
N PHE A 108 15.26 12.20 0.75
CA PHE A 108 15.54 11.19 1.77
C PHE A 108 16.74 10.33 1.40
N LEU A 109 16.82 9.81 0.18
CA LEU A 109 17.95 8.99 -0.28
C LEU A 109 19.25 9.78 -0.31
N GLN A 110 19.22 11.03 -0.76
CA GLN A 110 20.39 11.92 -0.72
C GLN A 110 20.91 12.15 0.71
N SER A 111 20.01 12.33 1.68
CA SER A 111 20.40 12.48 3.11
C SER A 111 21.06 11.22 3.67
N ARG A 112 20.88 10.07 3.01
CA ARG A 112 21.52 8.78 3.32
C ARG A 112 22.76 8.48 2.47
N GLY A 113 23.22 9.44 1.67
CA GLY A 113 24.40 9.26 0.80
C GLY A 113 24.12 8.42 -0.45
N VAL A 114 22.85 8.12 -0.75
CA VAL A 114 22.46 7.35 -1.94
C VAL A 114 22.16 8.30 -3.09
N THR A 115 22.98 8.24 -4.15
CA THR A 115 22.73 8.98 -5.39
C THR A 115 22.03 8.06 -6.38
N LEU A 116 20.79 8.39 -6.72
CA LEU A 116 20.05 7.67 -7.76
C LEU A 116 20.08 8.46 -9.06
N SER A 117 20.41 7.81 -10.15
CA SER A 117 20.15 8.39 -11.48
C SER A 117 18.62 8.45 -11.67
N SER A 118 18.11 9.65 -11.88
CA SER A 118 16.68 9.97 -11.89
C SER A 118 15.84 9.25 -12.94
N THR A 119 16.48 8.58 -13.90
CA THR A 119 15.82 8.01 -15.08
C THR A 119 15.24 6.62 -14.91
N ASN A 120 15.62 5.86 -13.87
CA ASN A 120 15.31 4.43 -13.82
C ASN A 120 14.24 4.01 -12.80
N LEU A 121 13.79 4.89 -11.90
CA LEU A 121 12.84 4.49 -10.84
C LEU A 121 11.38 4.46 -11.28
N LEU A 122 11.02 5.22 -12.31
CA LEU A 122 9.63 5.30 -12.76
C LEU A 122 9.54 5.03 -14.26
N ASN A 123 9.03 3.86 -14.59
CA ASN A 123 8.75 3.56 -15.99
C ASN A 123 7.38 4.11 -16.40
N ARG A 124 7.37 5.17 -17.22
CA ARG A 124 6.13 5.81 -17.70
C ARG A 124 5.20 4.89 -18.49
N LYS A 125 5.71 3.76 -19.02
CA LYS A 125 4.87 2.75 -19.67
C LYS A 125 3.82 2.15 -18.71
N ILE A 126 4.08 2.15 -17.40
CA ILE A 126 3.12 1.66 -16.40
C ILE A 126 1.87 2.53 -16.36
N SER A 127 1.97 3.83 -16.61
CA SER A 127 0.82 4.73 -16.60
C SER A 127 -0.30 4.32 -17.55
N SER A 128 0.06 3.76 -18.73
CA SER A 128 -0.92 3.26 -19.69
C SER A 128 -1.59 1.94 -19.29
N LEU A 129 -1.06 1.27 -18.28
CA LEU A 129 -1.60 0.00 -17.75
C LEU A 129 -2.51 0.21 -16.55
N LEU A 130 -2.49 1.40 -15.93
CA LEU A 130 -3.37 1.73 -14.83
C LEU A 130 -4.82 1.93 -15.33
N PRO A 131 -5.82 1.51 -14.52
CA PRO A 131 -7.21 1.78 -14.83
C PRO A 131 -7.46 3.30 -14.98
N GLN A 132 -8.15 3.68 -16.03
CA GLN A 132 -8.64 5.06 -16.17
C GLN A 132 -9.58 5.37 -15.00
N LYS A 133 -9.53 6.61 -14.49
CA LYS A 133 -10.38 7.06 -13.39
C LYS A 133 -11.84 7.07 -13.80
#